data_664179316b751d1c903c2a0f1cf06b2b
#
_entry.id   664179316b751d1c903c2a0f1cf06b2b
#
_cell.length_a   1.000
_cell.length_b   1.000
_cell.length_c   1.000
_cell.angle_alpha   90.00
_cell.angle_beta   90.00
_cell.angle_gamma   90.00
#
_symmetry.space_group_name_H-M   'P 1'
#
loop_
_entity.id
_entity.type
_entity.pdbx_description
1 polymer ?
#
loop_
_entity_poly.entity_id
_entity_poly.type
_entity_poly.pdbx_seq_one_letter_code
_entity_poly.pdbx_strand_id
1 'polypeptide(L)' 'MFEACEYKVIRIDGDYANLVKVGEEAAEPKVVARALLPADIYEGCILKYEMLQYTLV' A
#
# COMPACT_ATOMS: atom_id res chain seq x y z
N MET A 1 -21.25 0.05 -3.70
CA MET A 1 -20.67 0.82 -2.59
C MET A 1 -19.17 0.54 -2.51
N PHE A 2 -18.37 1.57 -2.45
CA PHE A 2 -16.92 1.41 -2.38
C PHE A 2 -16.49 1.40 -0.91
N GLU A 3 -15.64 0.44 -0.58
CA GLU A 3 -15.07 0.37 0.76
C GLU A 3 -13.63 0.80 0.70
N ALA A 4 -13.25 1.69 1.61
CA ALA A 4 -11.85 2.10 1.73
C ALA A 4 -11.11 1.03 2.53
N CYS A 5 -9.88 0.74 2.09
CA CYS A 5 -8.99 -0.16 2.81
C CYS A 5 -7.70 0.58 3.12
N GLU A 6 -7.00 0.12 4.15
CA GLU A 6 -5.70 0.65 4.46
C GLU A 6 -4.64 -0.42 4.29
N TYR A 7 -3.51 -0.03 3.73
CA TYR A 7 -2.37 -0.92 3.52
C TYR A 7 -1.14 -0.31 4.17
N LYS A 8 -0.28 -1.18 4.67
CA LYS A 8 1.01 -0.75 5.21
C LYS A 8 2.10 -1.14 4.22
N VAL A 9 2.99 -0.21 3.92
CA VAL A 9 4.16 -0.51 3.09
C VAL A 9 5.19 -1.16 3.98
N ILE A 10 5.41 -2.46 3.78
CA ILE A 10 6.36 -3.21 4.61
C ILE A 10 7.75 -3.24 4.02
N ARG A 11 7.87 -3.02 2.70
CA ARG A 11 9.16 -3.05 2.04
C ARG A 11 9.05 -2.34 0.70
N ILE A 12 10.10 -1.62 0.34
CA ILE A 12 10.24 -1.03 -1.00
C ILE A 12 11.45 -1.68 -1.64
N ASP A 13 11.25 -2.23 -2.82
CA ASP A 13 12.28 -2.97 -3.53
C ASP A 13 12.33 -2.49 -4.98
N GLY A 14 13.23 -1.54 -5.25
CA GLY A 14 13.36 -0.95 -6.58
C GLY A 14 12.08 -0.24 -6.99
N ASP A 15 11.49 -0.69 -8.09
CA ASP A 15 10.29 -0.07 -8.65
C ASP A 15 9.00 -0.65 -8.06
N TYR A 16 9.10 -1.51 -7.06
CA TYR A 16 7.94 -2.18 -6.46
C TYR A 16 7.91 -1.98 -4.96
N ALA A 17 6.71 -1.95 -4.42
CA ALA A 17 6.50 -1.90 -2.99
C ALA A 17 5.66 -3.10 -2.57
N ASN A 18 5.96 -3.65 -1.40
CA ASN A 18 5.20 -4.74 -0.82
C ASN A 18 4.26 -4.17 0.22
N LEU A 19 2.96 -4.43 0.04
CA LEU A 19 1.93 -3.90 0.91
C LEU A 19 1.21 -5.03 1.61
N VAL A 20 0.82 -4.82 2.87
CA VAL A 20 -0.08 -5.73 3.57
C VAL A 20 -1.28 -4.94 4.02
N LYS A 21 -2.44 -5.55 3.97
CA LYS A 21 -3.66 -4.91 4.45
C LYS A 21 -3.59 -4.78 5.96
N VAL A 22 -3.89 -3.60 6.47
CA VAL A 22 -3.89 -3.37 7.91
C VAL A 22 -4.92 -4.29 8.56
N GLY A 23 -4.48 -5.02 9.59
CA GLY A 23 -5.31 -6.02 10.24
C GLY A 23 -5.13 -7.43 9.68
N GLU A 24 -4.42 -7.57 8.56
CA GLU A 24 -4.18 -8.87 7.93
C GLU A 24 -2.71 -9.05 7.61
N GLU A 25 -1.84 -8.65 8.53
CA GLU A 25 -0.39 -8.66 8.33
C GLU A 25 0.18 -10.07 8.13
N ALA A 26 -0.56 -11.09 8.51
CA ALA A 26 -0.14 -12.48 8.30
C ALA A 26 -0.37 -12.95 6.86
N ALA A 27 -1.14 -12.22 6.07
CA ALA A 27 -1.39 -12.56 4.68
C ALA A 27 -0.17 -12.26 3.83
N GLU A 28 -0.12 -12.87 2.64
CA GLU A 28 0.97 -12.62 1.71
C GLU A 28 0.97 -11.17 1.26
N PRO A 29 2.15 -10.53 1.20
CA PRO A 29 2.22 -9.15 0.72
C PRO A 29 1.74 -9.03 -0.72
N LYS A 30 1.10 -7.91 -1.01
CA LYS A 30 0.71 -7.55 -2.36
C LYS A 30 1.82 -6.71 -2.96
N VAL A 31 2.30 -7.08 -4.14
CA VAL A 31 3.36 -6.34 -4.82
C VAL A 31 2.71 -5.33 -5.76
N VAL A 32 3.04 -4.06 -5.59
CA VAL A 32 2.45 -2.98 -6.38
C VAL A 32 3.56 -2.10 -6.93
N ALA A 33 3.44 -1.74 -8.20
CA ALA A 33 4.42 -0.86 -8.82
C ALA A 33 4.38 0.53 -8.17
N ARG A 34 5.54 1.09 -7.91
CA ARG A 34 5.63 2.41 -7.28
C ARG A 34 4.99 3.51 -8.13
N ALA A 35 4.94 3.30 -9.45
CA ALA A 35 4.28 4.26 -10.33
C ALA A 35 2.79 4.42 -10.04
N LEU A 36 2.18 3.44 -9.38
CA LEU A 36 0.77 3.49 -9.00
C LEU A 36 0.56 4.05 -7.59
N LEU A 37 1.64 4.39 -6.90
CA LEU A 37 1.61 4.82 -5.51
C LEU A 37 2.07 6.27 -5.39
N PRO A 38 1.72 6.96 -4.30
CA PRO A 38 2.24 8.31 -4.07
C PRO A 38 3.77 8.30 -4.04
N ALA A 39 4.38 9.38 -4.53
CA ALA A 39 5.83 9.47 -4.61
C ALA A 39 6.48 9.54 -3.23
N ASP A 40 5.73 9.95 -2.21
CA ASP A 40 6.26 10.18 -0.87
C ASP A 40 6.21 8.95 0.04
N ILE A 41 5.95 7.78 -0.52
CA ILE A 41 5.87 6.56 0.31
C ILE A 41 7.22 6.22 0.91
N TYR A 42 7.17 5.56 2.06
CA TYR A 42 8.35 5.06 2.76
C TYR A 42 7.97 3.77 3.49
N GLU A 43 8.96 2.97 3.83
CA GLU A 43 8.70 1.74 4.56
C GLU A 43 8.10 2.05 5.91
N GLY A 44 6.97 1.42 6.21
CA GLY A 44 6.23 1.66 7.43
C GLY A 44 5.05 2.61 7.27
N CYS A 45 4.92 3.29 6.12
CA CYS A 45 3.81 4.22 5.94
C CYS A 45 2.50 3.48 5.69
N ILE A 46 1.40 4.18 5.93
CA ILE A 46 0.06 3.65 5.71
C ILE A 46 -0.52 4.34 4.48
N LEU A 47 -1.12 3.55 3.62
CA LEU A 47 -1.80 4.04 2.42
C LEU A 47 -3.27 3.70 2.52
N LYS A 48 -4.10 4.66 2.15
CA LYS A 48 -5.54 4.43 2.03
C LYS A 48 -5.84 4.09 0.58
N TYR A 49 -6.52 2.98 0.36
CA TYR A 49 -6.94 2.57 -0.97
C TYR A 49 -8.45 2.79 -1.09
N GLU A 50 -8.81 3.67 -1.99
CA GLU A 50 -10.20 4.05 -2.19
C GLU A 50 -10.38 4.48 -3.63
N MET A 51 -11.47 4.03 -4.25
CA MET A 51 -11.80 4.40 -5.63
C MET A 51 -10.64 4.12 -6.60
N LEU A 52 -10.01 2.97 -6.43
CA LEU A 52 -8.90 2.50 -7.27
C LEU A 52 -7.66 3.37 -7.18
N GLN A 53 -7.53 4.16 -6.11
CA GLN A 53 -6.37 5.02 -5.89
C GLN A 53 -5.78 4.81 -4.51
N TYR A 54 -4.46 4.93 -4.43
CA TYR A 54 -3.75 4.90 -3.16
C TYR A 54 -3.40 6.32 -2.76
N THR A 55 -3.65 6.66 -1.51
CA THR A 55 -3.27 7.96 -0.95
C THR A 55 -2.49 7.76 0.33
N LEU A 56 -1.48 8.58 0.55
CA LEU A 56 -0.69 8.54 1.77
C LEU A 56 -1.49 9.14 2.92
N VAL A 57 -1.61 8.39 3.99
CA VAL A 57 -2.33 8.83 5.18
C VAL A 57 -1.43 9.64 6.08
#